data_05de3620ef56a6d75e4400ead624f126
#
_entry.id   05de3620ef56a6d75e4400ead624f126
#
_cell.length_a   1.000
_cell.length_b   1.000
_cell.length_c   1.000
_cell.angle_alpha   90.00
_cell.angle_beta   90.00
_cell.angle_gamma   90.00
#
_symmetry.space_group_name_H-M   'P 1'
#
loop_
_entity.id
_entity.type
_entity.pdbx_description
1 polymer ?
#
loop_
_entity_poly.entity_id
_entity_poly.type
_entity_poly.pdbx_seq_one_letter_code
_entity_poly.pdbx_strand_id
1 'polypeptide(L)'
;MFKKTFLALLLSIGFGSNNFKYSYTVITTNEEINIDGNLDELVWKTGTPISNFSQKDPQPGEPARQKTEVRVAIDNEYIYVGAYLFDNSPDSIAKQILRKDGWGYSDWFAIGLDSYYDKRTCFGFHVSPSGSMRDMLHYNDTDTDDSWDAIWESKSVINNDGWSTEMKIPLSQLRYNPSEEEQRWGLNFYRRTARYGEESFWAPIFMESKGFVSQFGILKGIILPKQNRRIEVLPYISSTD
;
A
#
# COMPACT_ATOMS: atom_id res chain seq x y z
N MET A 1 -13.81 -42.19 56.27
CA MET A 1 -13.42 -40.76 56.30
C MET A 1 -12.88 -40.41 54.94
N PHE A 2 -13.74 -40.00 53.99
CA PHE A 2 -13.35 -39.74 52.62
C PHE A 2 -13.05 -38.24 52.43
N LYS A 3 -11.80 -37.89 52.12
CA LYS A 3 -11.40 -36.53 51.74
C LYS A 3 -11.79 -36.30 50.25
N LYS A 4 -12.75 -35.39 50.01
CA LYS A 4 -13.07 -34.90 48.70
C LYS A 4 -12.06 -33.82 48.33
N THR A 5 -11.19 -34.10 47.34
CA THR A 5 -10.29 -33.11 46.74
C THR A 5 -11.06 -32.36 45.66
N PHE A 6 -11.25 -31.07 45.86
CA PHE A 6 -11.87 -30.18 44.88
C PHE A 6 -10.76 -29.75 43.90
N LEU A 7 -10.86 -30.18 42.65
CA LEU A 7 -9.98 -29.74 41.57
C LEU A 7 -10.59 -28.47 40.94
N ALA A 8 -10.02 -27.31 41.25
CA ALA A 8 -10.40 -26.06 40.62
C ALA A 8 -9.83 -25.99 39.22
N LEU A 9 -10.69 -26.05 38.22
CA LEU A 9 -10.34 -25.85 36.80
C LEU A 9 -10.26 -24.33 36.55
N LEU A 10 -9.03 -23.82 36.51
CA LEU A 10 -8.75 -22.45 36.06
C LEU A 10 -8.94 -22.39 34.53
N LEU A 11 -10.09 -21.87 34.09
CA LEU A 11 -10.27 -21.42 32.71
C LEU A 11 -9.44 -20.15 32.52
N SER A 12 -8.27 -20.28 31.91
CA SER A 12 -7.55 -19.14 31.34
C SER A 12 -8.31 -18.66 30.11
N ILE A 13 -9.04 -17.56 30.24
CA ILE A 13 -9.58 -16.82 29.11
C ILE A 13 -8.36 -16.16 28.45
N GLY A 14 -7.80 -16.82 27.45
CA GLY A 14 -6.82 -16.21 26.57
C GLY A 14 -7.50 -15.08 25.80
N PHE A 15 -7.19 -13.84 26.14
CA PHE A 15 -7.43 -12.71 25.25
C PHE A 15 -6.60 -12.97 24.00
N GLY A 16 -7.24 -13.50 22.96
CA GLY A 16 -6.63 -13.64 21.65
C GLY A 16 -6.22 -12.26 21.18
N SER A 17 -4.90 -11.95 21.21
CA SER A 17 -4.38 -10.88 20.41
C SER A 17 -4.75 -11.23 18.96
N ASN A 18 -5.59 -10.43 18.33
CA ASN A 18 -5.82 -10.49 16.90
C ASN A 18 -4.51 -10.11 16.18
N ASN A 19 -3.59 -11.07 16.12
CA ASN A 19 -2.40 -10.97 15.29
C ASN A 19 -2.86 -11.13 13.84
N PHE A 20 -3.18 -10.02 13.21
CA PHE A 20 -3.40 -10.02 11.78
C PHE A 20 -2.13 -10.52 11.10
N LYS A 21 -2.23 -11.58 10.34
CA LYS A 21 -1.12 -12.22 9.64
C LYS A 21 -0.37 -11.22 8.74
N TYR A 22 -1.10 -10.27 8.16
CA TYR A 22 -0.56 -9.20 7.32
C TYR A 22 -0.71 -7.88 8.06
N SER A 23 0.33 -7.45 8.74
CA SER A 23 0.37 -6.14 9.41
C SER A 23 1.77 -5.55 9.32
N TYR A 24 1.84 -4.25 9.12
CA TYR A 24 3.07 -3.48 9.07
C TYR A 24 2.94 -2.25 9.96
N THR A 25 4.03 -1.91 10.67
CA THR A 25 4.11 -0.66 11.43
C THR A 25 4.87 0.34 10.59
N VAL A 26 4.26 1.49 10.31
CA VAL A 26 4.87 2.54 9.51
C VAL A 26 6.12 3.09 10.20
N ILE A 27 7.11 3.49 9.42
CA ILE A 27 8.33 4.14 9.91
C ILE A 27 8.04 5.65 9.98
N THR A 28 8.04 6.24 11.18
CA THR A 28 7.95 7.69 11.30
C THR A 28 9.31 8.30 10.95
N THR A 29 9.33 9.31 10.09
CA THR A 29 10.54 10.00 9.68
C THR A 29 10.40 11.52 9.78
N ASN A 30 11.53 12.20 10.02
CA ASN A 30 11.69 13.63 9.85
C ASN A 30 12.80 13.92 8.83
N GLU A 31 13.32 12.89 8.17
CA GLU A 31 14.31 12.99 7.12
C GLU A 31 13.63 13.50 5.83
N GLU A 32 14.29 14.40 5.14
CA GLU A 32 13.88 14.79 3.80
C GLU A 32 14.18 13.65 2.83
N ILE A 33 13.13 13.11 2.20
CA ILE A 33 13.23 12.02 1.23
C ILE A 33 13.21 12.64 -0.16
N ASN A 34 14.29 12.41 -0.91
CA ASN A 34 14.41 12.86 -2.29
C ASN A 34 13.83 11.81 -3.24
N ILE A 35 12.75 12.14 -3.92
CA ILE A 35 12.07 11.19 -4.82
C ILE A 35 12.85 11.09 -6.14
N ASP A 36 13.91 10.26 -6.14
CA ASP A 36 14.75 10.04 -7.31
C ASP A 36 14.76 8.58 -7.82
N GLY A 37 14.10 7.68 -7.07
CA GLY A 37 13.96 6.25 -7.37
C GLY A 37 15.06 5.38 -6.80
N ASN A 38 16.06 5.97 -6.12
CA ASN A 38 17.10 5.25 -5.42
C ASN A 38 16.73 5.13 -3.93
N LEU A 39 16.85 3.94 -3.37
CA LEU A 39 16.51 3.71 -1.96
C LEU A 39 17.77 3.89 -1.09
N ASP A 40 18.37 5.06 -1.11
CA ASP A 40 19.64 5.32 -0.44
C ASP A 40 19.51 6.13 0.87
N GLU A 41 18.34 6.73 1.16
CA GLU A 41 18.05 7.36 2.43
C GLU A 41 18.04 6.35 3.59
N LEU A 42 18.31 6.85 4.78
CA LEU A 42 18.39 6.02 5.99
C LEU A 42 17.06 5.32 6.29
N VAL A 43 15.94 5.98 6.03
CA VAL A 43 14.60 5.44 6.24
C VAL A 43 14.39 4.12 5.49
N TRP A 44 14.93 3.99 4.28
CA TRP A 44 14.83 2.76 3.47
C TRP A 44 15.75 1.63 3.94
N LYS A 45 16.71 1.94 4.78
CA LYS A 45 17.64 0.97 5.40
C LYS A 45 17.17 0.53 6.78
N THR A 46 16.12 1.18 7.29
CA THR A 46 15.60 0.96 8.65
C THR A 46 14.44 -0.05 8.63
N GLY A 47 14.37 -0.87 9.66
CA GLY A 47 13.27 -1.83 9.86
C GLY A 47 13.26 -3.01 8.90
N THR A 48 12.34 -3.92 9.15
CA THR A 48 12.13 -5.11 8.31
C THR A 48 11.24 -4.75 7.13
N PRO A 49 11.65 -5.05 5.88
CA PRO A 49 10.80 -4.78 4.74
C PRO A 49 9.60 -5.73 4.70
N ILE A 50 8.52 -5.24 4.14
CA ILE A 50 7.42 -6.08 3.68
C ILE A 50 7.92 -6.91 2.52
N SER A 51 7.67 -8.22 2.55
CA SER A 51 8.05 -9.17 1.50
C SER A 51 7.04 -10.33 1.45
N ASN A 52 7.40 -11.43 0.77
CA ASN A 52 6.58 -12.65 0.70
C ASN A 52 5.21 -12.40 0.03
N PHE A 53 5.25 -11.86 -1.18
CA PHE A 53 4.07 -11.72 -2.02
C PHE A 53 3.60 -13.09 -2.51
N SER A 54 2.29 -13.24 -2.66
CA SER A 54 1.64 -14.43 -3.21
C SER A 54 0.94 -14.10 -4.51
N GLN A 55 0.98 -15.04 -5.45
CA GLN A 55 0.31 -14.91 -6.74
C GLN A 55 -1.22 -14.92 -6.55
N LYS A 56 -1.90 -14.01 -7.26
CA LYS A 56 -3.32 -14.10 -7.57
C LYS A 56 -3.50 -14.81 -8.91
N ASP A 57 -2.66 -14.50 -9.88
CA ASP A 57 -2.59 -15.08 -11.21
C ASP A 57 -1.12 -15.36 -11.57
N PRO A 58 -0.78 -16.41 -12.34
CA PRO A 58 -1.62 -17.49 -12.85
C PRO A 58 -1.80 -18.66 -11.86
N GLN A 59 -1.15 -18.64 -10.71
CA GLN A 59 -1.15 -19.74 -9.73
C GLN A 59 -1.58 -19.21 -8.35
N PRO A 60 -2.89 -19.08 -8.08
CA PRO A 60 -3.38 -18.46 -6.86
C PRO A 60 -2.83 -19.13 -5.60
N GLY A 61 -2.29 -18.30 -4.70
CA GLY A 61 -1.72 -18.72 -3.41
C GLY A 61 -0.26 -19.16 -3.45
N GLU A 62 0.31 -19.43 -4.63
CA GLU A 62 1.74 -19.73 -4.75
C GLU A 62 2.60 -18.49 -4.48
N PRO A 63 3.84 -18.64 -4.01
CA PRO A 63 4.77 -17.52 -3.88
C PRO A 63 4.99 -16.79 -5.21
N ALA A 64 5.15 -15.46 -5.15
CA ALA A 64 5.55 -14.69 -6.32
C ALA A 64 6.92 -15.17 -6.84
N ARG A 65 7.07 -15.25 -8.17
CA ARG A 65 8.31 -15.73 -8.82
C ARG A 65 9.50 -14.81 -8.57
N GLN A 66 9.23 -13.54 -8.39
CA GLN A 66 10.26 -12.52 -8.18
C GLN A 66 10.05 -11.88 -6.81
N LYS A 67 11.15 -11.71 -6.07
CA LYS A 67 11.12 -11.08 -4.75
C LYS A 67 10.74 -9.61 -4.86
N THR A 68 9.98 -9.13 -3.89
CA THR A 68 9.65 -7.71 -3.69
C THR A 68 9.97 -7.35 -2.25
N GLU A 69 10.57 -6.19 -2.03
CA GLU A 69 10.77 -5.60 -0.70
C GLU A 69 10.18 -4.20 -0.69
N VAL A 70 9.35 -3.91 0.30
CA VAL A 70 8.69 -2.61 0.42
C VAL A 70 8.84 -2.08 1.84
N ARG A 71 9.05 -0.78 1.94
CA ARG A 71 8.97 -0.04 3.20
C ARG A 71 8.00 1.11 3.05
N VAL A 72 7.30 1.43 4.14
CA VAL A 72 6.39 2.57 4.21
C VAL A 72 6.86 3.48 5.33
N ALA A 73 7.04 4.73 5.00
CA ALA A 73 7.36 5.79 5.96
C ALA A 73 6.28 6.88 5.95
N ILE A 74 6.24 7.66 7.01
CA ILE A 74 5.28 8.76 7.14
C ILE A 74 5.91 9.92 7.90
N ASP A 75 5.57 11.12 7.48
CA ASP A 75 5.78 12.35 8.24
C ASP A 75 4.43 13.04 8.52
N ASN A 76 4.46 14.33 8.83
CA ASN A 76 3.25 15.09 9.14
C ASN A 76 2.40 15.45 7.89
N GLU A 77 2.94 15.32 6.69
CA GLU A 77 2.32 15.79 5.44
C GLU A 77 2.19 14.70 4.38
N TYR A 78 3.07 13.70 4.42
CA TYR A 78 3.18 12.70 3.37
C TYR A 78 3.30 11.28 3.91
N ILE A 79 2.78 10.33 3.15
CA ILE A 79 3.17 8.93 3.24
C ILE A 79 4.13 8.62 2.08
N TYR A 80 5.20 7.91 2.40
CA TYR A 80 6.25 7.54 1.45
C TYR A 80 6.31 6.03 1.30
N VAL A 81 6.59 5.58 0.10
CA VAL A 81 6.78 4.16 -0.21
C VAL A 81 8.09 4.00 -0.95
N GLY A 82 9.00 3.21 -0.41
CA GLY A 82 10.19 2.74 -1.09
C GLY A 82 10.04 1.25 -1.41
N ALA A 83 10.11 0.89 -2.69
CA ALA A 83 9.98 -0.50 -3.12
C ALA A 83 11.14 -0.92 -4.01
N TYR A 84 11.69 -2.10 -3.73
CA TYR A 84 12.66 -2.79 -4.59
C TYR A 84 12.03 -4.05 -5.17
N LEU A 85 11.95 -4.11 -6.46
CA LEU A 85 11.33 -5.18 -7.23
C LEU A 85 12.42 -5.97 -7.94
N PHE A 86 12.92 -7.01 -7.27
CA PHE A 86 13.96 -7.88 -7.82
C PHE A 86 13.48 -8.57 -9.09
N ASP A 87 14.39 -8.78 -10.00
CA ASP A 87 14.16 -9.47 -11.24
C ASP A 87 15.42 -10.22 -11.69
N ASN A 88 15.30 -11.51 -11.93
CA ASN A 88 16.41 -12.35 -12.36
C ASN A 88 16.79 -12.15 -13.85
N SER A 89 16.04 -11.32 -14.58
CA SER A 89 16.28 -10.97 -15.98
C SER A 89 15.91 -9.51 -16.23
N PRO A 90 16.66 -8.54 -15.70
CA PRO A 90 16.32 -7.11 -15.74
C PRO A 90 16.12 -6.56 -17.15
N ASP A 91 16.85 -7.09 -18.13
CA ASP A 91 16.69 -6.73 -19.54
C ASP A 91 15.30 -7.08 -20.10
N SER A 92 14.60 -7.99 -19.44
CA SER A 92 13.24 -8.44 -19.83
C SER A 92 12.12 -7.73 -19.08
N ILE A 93 12.44 -6.73 -18.27
CA ILE A 93 11.45 -5.90 -17.57
C ILE A 93 10.63 -5.15 -18.63
N ALA A 94 9.31 -5.34 -18.59
CA ALA A 94 8.42 -4.62 -19.47
C ALA A 94 8.27 -3.17 -18.99
N LYS A 95 8.58 -2.21 -19.85
CA LYS A 95 8.71 -0.78 -19.51
C LYS A 95 8.09 0.14 -20.58
N GLN A 96 6.93 -0.24 -21.08
CA GLN A 96 6.20 0.62 -22.01
C GLN A 96 5.91 1.98 -21.37
N ILE A 97 6.25 3.07 -22.08
CA ILE A 97 5.88 4.41 -21.65
C ILE A 97 4.41 4.62 -21.99
N LEU A 98 3.65 4.98 -20.98
CA LEU A 98 2.21 5.21 -21.08
C LEU A 98 1.89 6.64 -20.62
N ARG A 99 0.78 7.19 -21.12
CA ARG A 99 0.23 8.43 -20.56
C ARG A 99 -0.26 8.17 -19.14
N LYS A 100 -0.39 9.22 -18.34
CA LYS A 100 -1.04 9.11 -17.02
C LYS A 100 -2.37 8.37 -17.18
N ASP A 101 -2.67 7.49 -16.22
CA ASP A 101 -3.85 6.61 -16.17
C ASP A 101 -3.97 5.60 -17.31
N GLY A 102 -2.99 5.55 -18.22
CA GLY A 102 -2.91 4.52 -19.25
C GLY A 102 -2.58 3.15 -18.69
N TRP A 103 -3.12 2.11 -19.31
CA TRP A 103 -2.78 0.71 -19.02
C TRP A 103 -2.22 0.05 -20.27
N GLY A 104 -1.14 -0.74 -20.12
CA GLY A 104 -0.49 -1.39 -21.26
C GLY A 104 0.43 -2.52 -20.86
N TYR A 105 1.25 -3.00 -21.81
CA TYR A 105 2.22 -4.05 -21.55
C TYR A 105 3.43 -3.48 -20.82
N SER A 106 3.33 -3.44 -19.52
CA SER A 106 4.39 -2.98 -18.61
C SER A 106 4.35 -3.79 -17.32
N ASP A 107 5.48 -3.85 -16.63
CA ASP A 107 5.51 -4.21 -15.22
C ASP A 107 4.89 -3.07 -14.41
N TRP A 108 4.27 -3.41 -13.28
CA TRP A 108 3.64 -2.44 -12.40
C TRP A 108 3.89 -2.78 -10.94
N PHE A 109 3.99 -1.77 -10.15
CA PHE A 109 3.91 -1.84 -8.69
C PHE A 109 2.84 -0.86 -8.20
N ALA A 110 2.11 -1.24 -7.16
CA ALA A 110 1.13 -0.33 -6.57
C ALA A 110 1.00 -0.51 -5.07
N ILE A 111 0.55 0.57 -4.43
CA ILE A 111 0.04 0.59 -3.06
C ILE A 111 -1.45 0.88 -3.09
N GLY A 112 -2.21 0.14 -2.28
CA GLY A 112 -3.61 0.41 -1.96
C GLY A 112 -3.76 0.78 -0.49
N LEU A 113 -4.40 1.91 -0.22
CA LEU A 113 -4.61 2.48 1.11
C LEU A 113 -6.10 2.65 1.39
N ASP A 114 -6.65 1.88 2.33
CA ASP A 114 -7.96 2.12 2.93
C ASP A 114 -7.75 2.95 4.21
N SER A 115 -7.67 4.26 4.04
CA SER A 115 -7.37 5.20 5.12
C SER A 115 -8.55 5.48 6.05
N TYR A 116 -9.77 5.11 5.67
CA TYR A 116 -10.94 5.08 6.56
C TYR A 116 -11.05 3.80 7.37
N TYR A 117 -10.35 2.74 6.94
CA TYR A 117 -10.47 1.40 7.46
C TYR A 117 -11.92 0.88 7.42
N ASP A 118 -12.64 1.25 6.37
CA ASP A 118 -14.03 0.86 6.14
C ASP A 118 -14.16 -0.47 5.37
N LYS A 119 -13.03 -1.02 4.89
CA LYS A 119 -12.90 -2.25 4.10
C LYS A 119 -13.71 -2.22 2.80
N ARG A 120 -13.93 -1.04 2.28
CA ARG A 120 -14.74 -0.79 1.08
C ARG A 120 -14.13 0.24 0.15
N THR A 121 -13.36 1.19 0.72
CA THR A 121 -12.78 2.31 -0.02
C THR A 121 -11.27 2.22 0.01
N CYS A 122 -10.62 2.28 -1.17
CA CYS A 122 -9.17 2.25 -1.26
C CYS A 122 -8.68 3.26 -2.29
N PHE A 123 -7.68 4.03 -1.90
CA PHE A 123 -6.90 4.89 -2.78
C PHE A 123 -5.73 4.09 -3.34
N GLY A 124 -5.73 3.86 -4.65
CA GLY A 124 -4.71 3.08 -5.34
C GLY A 124 -3.74 3.95 -6.13
N PHE A 125 -2.44 3.73 -5.96
CA PHE A 125 -1.36 4.46 -6.64
C PHE A 125 -0.43 3.46 -7.32
N HIS A 126 -0.32 3.55 -8.64
CA HIS A 126 0.43 2.61 -9.47
C HIS A 126 1.57 3.31 -10.18
N VAL A 127 2.73 2.64 -10.23
CA VAL A 127 3.91 3.09 -10.98
C VAL A 127 4.47 1.97 -11.83
N SER A 128 5.10 2.33 -12.94
CA SER A 128 5.81 1.41 -13.82
C SER A 128 7.32 1.68 -13.81
N PRO A 129 8.16 0.75 -14.28
CA PRO A 129 9.60 0.96 -14.40
C PRO A 129 9.98 2.13 -15.32
N SER A 130 9.09 2.53 -16.25
CA SER A 130 9.27 3.68 -17.13
C SER A 130 8.86 5.03 -16.50
N GLY A 131 8.36 5.01 -15.25
CA GLY A 131 7.85 6.19 -14.58
C GLY A 131 6.42 6.57 -14.97
N SER A 132 5.67 5.70 -15.69
CA SER A 132 4.25 5.93 -15.92
C SER A 132 3.47 5.74 -14.62
N MET A 133 2.54 6.64 -14.37
CA MET A 133 1.75 6.72 -13.15
C MET A 133 0.27 6.49 -13.45
N ARG A 134 -0.44 5.88 -12.52
CA ARG A 134 -1.89 5.73 -12.55
C ARG A 134 -2.42 5.76 -11.13
N ASP A 135 -3.50 6.47 -10.91
CA ASP A 135 -4.26 6.48 -9.69
C ASP A 135 -5.69 6.01 -9.93
N MET A 136 -6.33 5.47 -8.90
CA MET A 136 -7.72 5.01 -8.95
C MET A 136 -8.33 5.00 -7.56
N LEU A 137 -9.64 5.15 -7.50
CA LEU A 137 -10.41 4.96 -6.29
C LEU A 137 -11.20 3.65 -6.37
N HIS A 138 -10.99 2.76 -5.41
CA HIS A 138 -11.90 1.65 -5.19
C HIS A 138 -13.02 2.07 -4.24
N TYR A 139 -14.24 1.60 -4.54
CA TYR A 139 -15.41 1.81 -3.70
C TYR A 139 -16.29 0.56 -3.69
N ASN A 140 -17.21 0.46 -2.73
CA ASN A 140 -18.05 -0.72 -2.55
C ASN A 140 -17.29 -2.06 -2.46
N ASP A 141 -16.04 -2.01 -2.00
CA ASP A 141 -15.10 -3.15 -1.89
C ASP A 141 -14.49 -3.61 -3.24
N THR A 142 -15.22 -3.63 -4.33
CA THR A 142 -14.78 -4.23 -5.62
C THR A 142 -14.83 -3.28 -6.81
N ASP A 143 -15.63 -2.23 -6.73
CA ASP A 143 -15.80 -1.29 -7.85
C ASP A 143 -14.61 -0.34 -7.96
N THR A 144 -14.36 0.21 -9.15
CA THR A 144 -13.29 1.16 -9.41
C THR A 144 -13.79 2.41 -10.10
N ASP A 145 -13.20 3.54 -9.74
CA ASP A 145 -13.34 4.83 -10.43
C ASP A 145 -11.95 5.28 -10.91
N ASP A 146 -11.72 5.16 -12.20
CA ASP A 146 -10.47 5.58 -12.85
C ASP A 146 -10.45 7.08 -13.18
N SER A 147 -11.55 7.80 -12.92
CA SER A 147 -11.61 9.25 -13.10
C SER A 147 -11.11 10.04 -11.89
N TRP A 148 -10.88 9.34 -10.76
CA TRP A 148 -10.27 9.97 -9.60
C TRP A 148 -8.80 10.31 -9.91
N ASP A 149 -8.43 11.56 -9.70
CA ASP A 149 -7.12 12.12 -10.07
C ASP A 149 -6.46 12.75 -8.84
N ALA A 150 -5.33 12.19 -8.42
CA ALA A 150 -4.55 12.64 -7.27
C ALA A 150 -3.31 13.41 -7.69
N ILE A 151 -2.87 14.30 -6.82
CA ILE A 151 -1.58 14.99 -6.95
C ILE A 151 -0.58 14.26 -6.05
N TRP A 152 0.36 13.55 -6.65
CA TRP A 152 1.41 12.79 -5.96
C TRP A 152 2.65 12.66 -6.84
N GLU A 153 3.76 12.19 -6.27
CA GLU A 153 5.04 12.10 -6.96
C GLU A 153 5.56 10.67 -6.91
N SER A 154 6.23 10.26 -7.97
CA SER A 154 6.99 9.01 -7.99
C SER A 154 8.18 9.08 -8.93
N LYS A 155 9.17 8.24 -8.66
CA LYS A 155 10.30 8.01 -9.53
C LYS A 155 10.69 6.55 -9.50
N SER A 156 11.06 6.01 -10.67
CA SER A 156 11.51 4.62 -10.81
C SER A 156 12.86 4.57 -11.50
N VAL A 157 13.71 3.63 -11.09
CA VAL A 157 15.05 3.38 -11.67
C VAL A 157 15.20 1.89 -11.92
N ILE A 158 15.67 1.53 -13.12
CA ILE A 158 16.01 0.13 -13.45
C ILE A 158 17.46 -0.11 -13.05
N ASN A 159 17.66 -1.16 -12.27
CA ASN A 159 18.92 -1.60 -11.69
C ASN A 159 19.40 -2.92 -12.33
N ASN A 160 20.60 -3.36 -11.95
CA ASN A 160 21.20 -4.59 -12.51
C ASN A 160 20.48 -5.89 -12.10
N ASP A 161 19.65 -5.86 -11.03
CA ASP A 161 18.96 -7.01 -10.45
C ASP A 161 17.46 -6.74 -10.22
N GLY A 162 16.90 -5.75 -10.93
CA GLY A 162 15.49 -5.39 -10.84
C GLY A 162 15.23 -3.93 -11.10
N TRP A 163 14.27 -3.37 -10.41
CA TRP A 163 13.99 -1.94 -10.43
C TRP A 163 13.51 -1.47 -9.05
N SER A 164 13.76 -0.21 -8.77
CA SER A 164 13.31 0.45 -7.55
C SER A 164 12.34 1.58 -7.88
N THR A 165 11.54 1.93 -6.91
CA THR A 165 10.65 3.08 -7.01
C THR A 165 10.45 3.73 -5.66
N GLU A 166 10.31 5.04 -5.69
CA GLU A 166 9.87 5.85 -4.58
C GLU A 166 8.56 6.54 -4.93
N MET A 167 7.69 6.65 -3.94
CA MET A 167 6.41 7.33 -4.07
C MET A 167 6.25 8.28 -2.89
N LYS A 168 5.75 9.49 -3.15
CA LYS A 168 5.42 10.51 -2.15
C LYS A 168 3.97 10.92 -2.35
N ILE A 169 3.13 10.55 -1.41
CA ILE A 169 1.68 10.71 -1.47
C ILE A 169 1.26 11.69 -0.38
N PRO A 170 0.74 12.88 -0.72
CA PRO A 170 0.27 13.83 0.28
C PRO A 170 -0.91 13.26 1.07
N LEU A 171 -0.86 13.38 2.40
CA LEU A 171 -1.97 12.96 3.27
C LEU A 171 -3.27 13.70 2.96
N SER A 172 -3.18 14.88 2.34
CA SER A 172 -4.34 15.66 1.87
C SER A 172 -5.11 14.99 0.72
N GLN A 173 -4.50 14.03 0.01
CA GLN A 173 -5.17 13.24 -1.03
C GLN A 173 -5.95 12.05 -0.43
N LEU A 174 -5.68 11.72 0.81
CA LEU A 174 -6.33 10.63 1.54
C LEU A 174 -7.42 11.19 2.44
N ARG A 175 -8.48 10.40 2.63
CA ARG A 175 -9.55 10.72 3.57
C ARG A 175 -9.43 9.78 4.75
N TYR A 176 -9.26 10.31 5.96
CA TYR A 176 -9.15 9.55 7.19
C TYR A 176 -9.90 10.24 8.34
N ASN A 177 -10.13 9.50 9.44
CA ASN A 177 -10.82 10.05 10.61
C ASN A 177 -9.85 10.86 11.48
N PRO A 178 -9.93 12.20 11.53
CA PRO A 178 -8.97 13.02 12.27
C PRO A 178 -9.14 12.97 13.80
N SER A 179 -10.18 12.30 14.32
CA SER A 179 -10.47 12.23 15.75
C SER A 179 -9.71 11.11 16.47
N GLU A 180 -9.12 10.17 15.74
CA GLU A 180 -8.35 9.07 16.31
C GLU A 180 -6.90 9.50 16.53
N GLU A 181 -6.37 9.25 17.73
CA GLU A 181 -4.98 9.56 18.08
C GLU A 181 -3.99 8.65 17.33
N GLU A 182 -4.30 7.37 17.19
CA GLU A 182 -3.56 6.40 16.39
C GLU A 182 -4.48 5.86 15.30
N GLN A 183 -4.10 6.08 14.05
CA GLN A 183 -4.83 5.61 12.89
C GLN A 183 -4.50 4.15 12.59
N ARG A 184 -5.52 3.43 12.07
CA ARG A 184 -5.34 2.11 11.44
C ARG A 184 -5.88 2.19 10.03
N TRP A 185 -5.03 1.85 9.05
CA TRP A 185 -5.42 1.85 7.66
C TRP A 185 -5.34 0.45 7.08
N GLY A 186 -6.22 0.12 6.15
CA GLY A 186 -6.03 -1.04 5.30
C GLY A 186 -4.86 -0.80 4.35
N LEU A 187 -4.05 -1.84 4.13
CA LEU A 187 -2.86 -1.77 3.29
C LEU A 187 -2.75 -3.02 2.43
N ASN A 188 -2.50 -2.82 1.15
CA ASN A 188 -2.00 -3.90 0.31
C ASN A 188 -1.01 -3.36 -0.72
N PHE A 189 -0.18 -4.26 -1.26
CA PHE A 189 0.71 -3.99 -2.36
C PHE A 189 0.43 -4.97 -3.48
N TYR A 190 0.52 -4.47 -4.69
CA TYR A 190 0.36 -5.19 -5.92
C TYR A 190 1.65 -5.14 -6.73
N ARG A 191 2.01 -6.24 -7.36
CA ARG A 191 3.04 -6.32 -8.38
C ARG A 191 2.52 -7.08 -9.58
N ARG A 192 2.75 -6.54 -10.77
CA ARG A 192 2.59 -7.23 -12.04
C ARG A 192 3.95 -7.44 -12.68
N THR A 193 4.23 -8.69 -13.06
CA THR A 193 5.37 -9.05 -13.91
C THR A 193 4.81 -9.46 -15.28
N ALA A 194 4.81 -8.52 -16.21
CA ALA A 194 4.06 -8.62 -17.46
C ALA A 194 4.45 -9.83 -18.32
N ARG A 195 5.75 -10.16 -18.40
CA ARG A 195 6.25 -11.29 -19.18
C ARG A 195 5.75 -12.65 -18.70
N TYR A 196 5.33 -12.77 -17.44
CA TYR A 196 4.76 -13.99 -16.87
C TYR A 196 3.24 -13.95 -16.79
N GLY A 197 2.62 -12.82 -17.11
CA GLY A 197 1.20 -12.61 -16.81
C GLY A 197 0.90 -12.73 -15.32
N GLU A 198 1.93 -12.52 -14.47
CA GLU A 198 1.81 -12.72 -13.04
C GLU A 198 1.31 -11.45 -12.36
N GLU A 199 0.29 -11.61 -11.53
CA GLU A 199 -0.20 -10.63 -10.57
C GLU A 199 -0.02 -11.18 -9.17
N SER A 200 0.66 -10.45 -8.30
CA SER A 200 0.94 -10.87 -6.94
C SER A 200 0.62 -9.75 -5.94
N PHE A 201 0.24 -10.16 -4.73
CA PHE A 201 -0.15 -9.28 -3.64
C PHE A 201 0.57 -9.64 -2.35
N TRP A 202 0.86 -8.65 -1.52
CA TRP A 202 1.39 -8.88 -0.18
C TRP A 202 0.36 -9.56 0.74
N ALA A 203 -0.81 -8.97 0.93
CA ALA A 203 -1.94 -9.66 1.52
C ALA A 203 -2.70 -10.36 0.38
N PRO A 204 -2.75 -11.70 0.35
CA PRO A 204 -3.32 -12.45 -0.76
C PRO A 204 -4.76 -12.07 -1.04
N ILE A 205 -5.10 -11.93 -2.29
CA ILE A 205 -6.46 -11.69 -2.77
C ILE A 205 -7.03 -13.00 -3.31
N PHE A 206 -8.06 -13.50 -2.66
CA PHE A 206 -8.74 -14.73 -3.04
C PHE A 206 -10.03 -14.43 -3.80
N MET A 207 -10.14 -14.94 -5.01
CA MET A 207 -11.31 -14.69 -5.90
C MET A 207 -12.62 -15.23 -5.31
N GLU A 208 -12.55 -16.30 -4.51
CA GLU A 208 -13.72 -16.92 -3.86
C GLU A 208 -14.34 -16.02 -2.79
N SER A 209 -13.59 -15.12 -2.19
CA SER A 209 -14.07 -14.26 -1.11
C SER A 209 -14.93 -13.08 -1.58
N LYS A 210 -15.08 -12.87 -2.91
CA LYS A 210 -15.90 -11.81 -3.52
C LYS A 210 -15.62 -10.39 -3.03
N GLY A 211 -14.47 -10.13 -2.41
CA GLY A 211 -14.03 -8.84 -1.94
C GLY A 211 -12.64 -8.52 -2.46
N PHE A 212 -12.25 -7.25 -2.41
CA PHE A 212 -10.91 -6.79 -2.73
C PHE A 212 -10.32 -6.00 -1.55
N VAL A 213 -10.88 -4.84 -1.22
CA VAL A 213 -10.40 -3.97 -0.13
C VAL A 213 -10.55 -4.65 1.23
N SER A 214 -11.61 -5.44 1.41
CA SER A 214 -11.88 -6.18 2.64
C SER A 214 -10.82 -7.24 2.97
N GLN A 215 -10.00 -7.66 1.99
CA GLN A 215 -8.90 -8.62 2.15
C GLN A 215 -7.55 -7.97 2.47
N PHE A 216 -7.47 -6.65 2.58
CA PHE A 216 -6.23 -5.95 2.86
C PHE A 216 -5.68 -6.28 4.25
N GLY A 217 -4.36 -6.22 4.36
CA GLY A 217 -3.64 -6.19 5.62
C GLY A 217 -3.81 -4.85 6.35
N ILE A 218 -3.01 -4.61 7.38
CA ILE A 218 -3.14 -3.43 8.24
C ILE A 218 -1.82 -2.66 8.30
N LEU A 219 -1.90 -1.35 8.10
CA LEU A 219 -0.88 -0.37 8.43
C LEU A 219 -1.20 0.22 9.81
N LYS A 220 -0.22 0.16 10.72
CA LYS A 220 -0.31 0.60 12.12
C LYS A 220 0.74 1.65 12.44
N GLY A 221 0.61 2.26 13.62
CA GLY A 221 1.59 3.23 14.13
C GLY A 221 1.50 4.59 13.44
N ILE A 222 0.38 4.89 12.80
CA ILE A 222 0.15 6.17 12.14
C ILE A 222 -0.34 7.16 13.19
N ILE A 223 0.50 8.12 13.56
CA ILE A 223 0.16 9.22 14.46
C ILE A 223 0.20 10.50 13.64
N LEU A 224 -0.95 11.10 13.41
CA LEU A 224 -1.06 12.31 12.61
C LEU A 224 -1.36 13.52 13.51
N PRO A 225 -0.82 14.70 13.18
CA PRO A 225 -1.16 15.91 13.88
C PRO A 225 -2.66 16.19 13.74
N LYS A 226 -3.29 16.73 14.80
CA LYS A 226 -4.69 17.16 14.71
C LYS A 226 -4.83 18.19 13.59
N GLN A 227 -5.58 17.84 12.57
CA GLN A 227 -5.80 18.76 11.45
C GLN A 227 -6.56 20.01 11.94
N ASN A 228 -5.92 21.15 11.83
CA ASN A 228 -6.64 22.40 11.78
C ASN A 228 -7.44 22.43 10.47
N ARG A 229 -8.74 22.70 10.55
CA ARG A 229 -9.62 22.76 9.37
C ARG A 229 -8.97 23.64 8.31
N ARG A 230 -8.52 23.04 7.19
CA ARG A 230 -8.15 23.80 6.00
C ARG A 230 -9.46 24.35 5.40
N ILE A 231 -9.58 25.67 5.35
CA ILE A 231 -10.67 26.33 4.63
C ILE A 231 -10.11 26.66 3.25
N GLU A 232 -10.56 25.94 2.24
CA GLU A 232 -10.30 26.30 0.85
C GLU A 232 -11.38 27.27 0.40
N VAL A 233 -10.99 28.48 0.03
CA VAL A 233 -11.87 29.50 -0.54
C VAL A 233 -11.67 29.50 -2.05
N LEU A 234 -12.62 28.93 -2.79
CA LEU A 234 -12.67 29.04 -4.25
C LEU A 234 -13.43 30.30 -4.62
N PRO A 235 -12.75 31.37 -5.09
CA PRO A 235 -13.45 32.56 -5.58
C PRO A 235 -14.17 32.23 -6.91
N TYR A 236 -15.47 32.34 -6.92
CA TYR A 236 -16.29 32.18 -8.12
C TYR A 236 -16.78 33.55 -8.60
N ILE A 237 -16.44 33.93 -9.83
CA ILE A 237 -16.95 35.14 -10.48
C ILE A 237 -17.89 34.73 -11.62
N SER A 238 -19.18 35.02 -11.52
CA SER A 238 -20.12 34.90 -12.64
C SER A 238 -20.46 36.29 -13.17
N SER A 239 -20.26 36.53 -14.45
CA SER A 239 -20.85 37.68 -15.15
C SER A 239 -22.08 37.18 -15.88
N THR A 240 -23.25 37.79 -15.61
CA THR A 240 -24.46 37.65 -16.41
C THR A 240 -24.54 38.88 -17.28
N ASP A 241 -24.48 38.70 -18.61
CA ASP A 241 -24.84 39.70 -19.59
C ASP A 241 -26.37 39.81 -19.68
#